data_938d00c41ac7f0e4e80699237a0f87ef
#
_entry.id   938d00c41ac7f0e4e80699237a0f87ef
#
_cell.length_a   1.000
_cell.length_b   1.000
_cell.length_c   1.000
_cell.angle_alpha   90.00
_cell.angle_beta   90.00
_cell.angle_gamma   90.00
#
_symmetry.space_group_name_H-M   'P 1'
#
loop_
_entity.id
_entity.type
_entity.pdbx_description
1 polymer ?
#
loop_
_entity_poly.entity_id
_entity_poly.type
_entity_poly.pdbx_seq_one_letter_code
_entity_poly.pdbx_strand_id
1 'polypeptide(L)'
;MKVDIISLFPEMFLGPLNESILKRAQDKGLLDLSIHNLRDFTKDRHRVVDDRPFGGGPGMVLKPEPVFDAVESMKTEGTAVIMMAPSGKQFQQADGVRLSKCPHLVLLCGSYPI
;
A
#
# COMPACT_ATOMS: atom_id res chain seq x y z
N MET A 1 13.24 -5.82 8.12
CA MET A 1 11.84 -5.44 7.98
C MET A 1 11.37 -5.67 6.55
N LYS A 2 10.22 -6.24 6.40
CA LYS A 2 9.59 -6.39 5.09
C LYS A 2 8.51 -5.34 4.90
N VAL A 3 8.50 -4.68 3.74
CA VAL A 3 7.49 -3.69 3.39
C VAL A 3 6.91 -4.02 2.02
N ASP A 4 5.61 -4.24 1.96
CA ASP A 4 4.88 -4.40 0.71
C ASP A 4 4.04 -3.15 0.47
N ILE A 5 4.22 -2.52 -0.69
CA ILE A 5 3.45 -1.36 -1.10
C ILE A 5 2.48 -1.79 -2.19
N ILE A 6 1.21 -1.50 -2.01
CA ILE A 6 0.16 -1.77 -3.01
C ILE A 6 -0.30 -0.43 -3.57
N SER A 7 -0.21 -0.26 -4.89
CA SER A 7 -0.54 1.01 -5.55
C SER A 7 -1.17 0.77 -6.92
N LEU A 8 -1.95 1.74 -7.39
CA LEU A 8 -2.41 1.79 -8.77
C LEU A 8 -1.31 2.27 -9.73
N PHE A 9 -0.29 2.93 -9.19
CA PHE A 9 0.81 3.52 -9.98
C PHE A 9 2.15 3.10 -9.39
N PRO A 10 2.51 1.80 -9.44
CA PRO A 10 3.72 1.31 -8.78
C PRO A 10 5.00 1.96 -9.30
N GLU A 11 5.02 2.40 -10.54
CA GLU A 11 6.21 3.03 -11.13
C GLU A 11 6.59 4.34 -10.47
N MET A 12 5.65 5.03 -9.83
CA MET A 12 5.92 6.27 -9.11
C MET A 12 6.86 6.07 -7.91
N PHE A 13 6.98 4.85 -7.42
CA PHE A 13 7.79 4.54 -6.25
C PHE A 13 9.22 4.11 -6.60
N LEU A 14 9.48 3.76 -7.86
CA LEU A 14 10.77 3.18 -8.26
C LEU A 14 11.95 4.13 -8.05
N GLY A 15 11.79 5.41 -8.43
CA GLY A 15 12.85 6.39 -8.24
C GLY A 15 13.11 6.72 -6.77
N PRO A 16 12.12 7.27 -6.05
CA PRO A 16 12.34 7.70 -4.66
C PRO A 16 12.78 6.58 -3.71
N LEU A 17 12.25 5.38 -3.87
CA LEU A 17 12.56 4.26 -2.98
C LEU A 17 13.88 3.58 -3.30
N ASN A 18 14.50 3.94 -4.41
CA ASN A 18 15.77 3.35 -4.83
C ASN A 18 16.93 4.33 -4.68
N GLU A 19 16.79 5.30 -3.79
CA GLU A 19 17.78 6.34 -3.58
C GLU A 19 18.20 6.44 -2.11
N SER A 20 19.43 6.96 -1.89
CA SER A 20 19.93 7.40 -0.61
C SER A 20 19.84 6.32 0.48
N ILE A 21 19.28 6.68 1.65
CA ILE A 21 19.25 5.80 2.82
C ILE A 21 18.35 4.56 2.59
N LEU A 22 17.29 4.71 1.80
CA LEU A 22 16.41 3.57 1.50
C LEU A 22 17.12 2.55 0.62
N LYS A 23 17.89 3.00 -0.35
CA LYS A 23 18.71 2.11 -1.16
C LYS A 23 19.76 1.39 -0.31
N ARG A 24 20.41 2.10 0.60
CA ARG A 24 21.41 1.51 1.49
C ARG A 24 20.80 0.43 2.39
N ALA A 25 19.61 0.67 2.92
CA ALA A 25 18.91 -0.29 3.76
C ALA A 25 18.58 -1.57 2.98
N GLN A 26 18.15 -1.43 1.73
CA GLN A 26 17.86 -2.57 0.86
C GLN A 26 19.14 -3.34 0.51
N ASP A 27 20.22 -2.65 0.17
CA ASP A 27 21.49 -3.26 -0.20
C ASP A 27 22.10 -4.04 0.96
N LYS A 28 21.88 -3.58 2.20
CA LYS A 28 22.37 -4.24 3.41
C LYS A 28 21.44 -5.35 3.91
N GLY A 29 20.33 -5.59 3.24
CA GLY A 29 19.37 -6.60 3.67
C GLY A 29 18.54 -6.21 4.90
N LEU A 30 18.56 -4.94 5.30
CA LEU A 30 17.77 -4.44 6.43
C LEU A 30 16.33 -4.16 6.06
N LEU A 31 16.07 -3.91 4.78
CA LEU A 31 14.76 -3.61 4.25
C LEU A 31 14.51 -4.45 3.01
N ASP A 32 13.47 -5.28 3.06
CA ASP A 32 12.97 -6.04 1.91
C ASP A 32 11.72 -5.32 1.41
N LEU A 33 11.83 -4.63 0.28
CA LEU A 33 10.78 -3.78 -0.25
C LEU A 33 10.24 -4.35 -1.55
N SER A 34 8.94 -4.56 -1.61
CA SER A 34 8.23 -5.00 -2.82
C SER A 34 7.09 -4.05 -3.14
N ILE A 35 6.92 -3.74 -4.41
CA ILE A 35 5.87 -2.85 -4.89
C ILE A 35 4.93 -3.66 -5.78
N HIS A 36 3.63 -3.58 -5.49
CA HIS A 36 2.60 -4.36 -6.18
C HIS A 36 1.59 -3.45 -6.86
N ASN A 37 1.14 -3.87 -8.04
CA ASN A 37 0.06 -3.19 -8.73
C ASN A 37 -1.27 -3.78 -8.24
N LEU A 38 -2.15 -2.93 -7.72
CA LEU A 38 -3.46 -3.36 -7.23
C LEU A 38 -4.27 -4.08 -8.31
N ARG A 39 -4.09 -3.71 -9.58
CA ARG A 39 -4.81 -4.32 -10.70
C ARG A 39 -4.48 -5.81 -10.87
N ASP A 40 -3.35 -6.27 -10.37
CA ASP A 40 -2.98 -7.69 -10.43
C ASP A 40 -3.84 -8.57 -9.53
N PHE A 41 -4.62 -7.97 -8.65
CA PHE A 41 -5.51 -8.68 -7.72
C PHE A 41 -6.98 -8.64 -8.15
N THR A 42 -7.26 -8.15 -9.36
CA THR A 42 -8.60 -8.17 -9.92
C THR A 42 -8.84 -9.52 -10.60
N LYS A 43 -10.12 -9.95 -10.59
CA LYS A 43 -10.53 -11.21 -11.20
C LYS A 43 -11.22 -11.01 -12.54
N ASP A 44 -11.57 -9.77 -12.87
CA ASP A 44 -12.26 -9.46 -14.11
C ASP A 44 -11.29 -9.20 -15.26
N ARG A 45 -11.81 -9.31 -16.48
CA ARG A 45 -11.03 -9.15 -17.71
C ARG A 45 -10.44 -7.75 -17.85
N HIS A 46 -11.15 -6.74 -17.39
CA HIS A 46 -10.76 -5.34 -17.54
C HIS A 46 -9.93 -4.83 -16.37
N ARG A 47 -9.69 -5.66 -15.37
CA ARG A 47 -8.87 -5.32 -14.19
C ARG A 47 -9.36 -4.05 -13.50
N VAL A 48 -10.67 -3.94 -13.31
CA VAL A 48 -11.31 -2.77 -12.71
C VAL A 48 -11.07 -2.76 -11.21
N VAL A 49 -10.54 -1.65 -10.69
CA VAL A 49 -10.20 -1.49 -9.27
C VAL A 49 -11.01 -0.41 -8.59
N ASP A 50 -11.79 0.36 -9.35
CA ASP A 50 -12.56 1.48 -8.81
C ASP A 50 -14.02 1.37 -9.24
N ASP A 51 -14.88 2.09 -8.52
CA ASP A 51 -16.31 2.12 -8.76
C ASP A 51 -16.84 3.49 -8.37
N ARG A 52 -18.09 3.76 -8.70
CA ARG A 52 -18.77 4.98 -8.30
C ARG A 52 -19.05 4.96 -6.81
N PRO A 53 -19.02 6.13 -6.13
CA PRO A 53 -19.38 6.19 -4.72
C PRO A 53 -20.81 5.71 -4.48
N PHE A 54 -21.00 5.06 -3.36
CA PHE A 54 -22.34 4.68 -2.92
C PHE A 54 -23.19 5.94 -2.73
N GLY A 55 -24.38 5.96 -3.31
CA GLY A 55 -25.25 7.13 -3.26
C GLY A 55 -25.02 8.16 -4.37
N GLY A 56 -24.07 7.93 -5.28
CA GLY A 56 -23.91 8.74 -6.49
C GLY A 56 -23.14 10.04 -6.33
N GLY A 57 -22.28 10.16 -5.34
CA GLY A 57 -21.42 11.35 -5.20
C GLY A 57 -20.39 11.48 -6.33
N PRO A 58 -19.65 12.60 -6.40
CA PRO A 58 -18.61 12.80 -7.41
C PRO A 58 -17.39 11.93 -7.14
N GLY A 59 -16.60 11.68 -8.19
CA GLY A 59 -15.36 10.92 -8.10
C GLY A 59 -15.57 9.42 -8.13
N MET A 60 -14.52 8.70 -7.76
CA MET A 60 -14.48 7.24 -7.76
C MET A 60 -13.97 6.74 -6.42
N VAL A 61 -14.29 5.50 -6.10
CA VAL A 61 -13.79 4.82 -4.89
C VAL A 61 -13.13 3.51 -5.32
N LEU A 62 -12.17 3.04 -4.53
CA LEU A 62 -11.56 1.74 -4.76
C LEU A 62 -12.57 0.64 -4.43
N LYS A 63 -12.62 -0.37 -5.27
CA LYS A 63 -13.43 -1.57 -4.99
C LYS A 63 -12.79 -2.34 -3.83
N PRO A 64 -13.58 -2.79 -2.85
CA PRO A 64 -13.03 -3.49 -1.70
C PRO A 64 -12.42 -4.87 -2.04
N GLU A 65 -12.95 -5.58 -3.04
CA GLU A 65 -12.49 -6.92 -3.34
C GLU A 65 -11.02 -7.00 -3.74
N PRO A 66 -10.51 -6.21 -4.71
CA PRO A 66 -9.09 -6.26 -5.04
C PRO A 66 -8.19 -5.86 -3.87
N VAL A 67 -8.60 -4.86 -3.09
CA VAL A 67 -7.86 -4.42 -1.90
C VAL A 67 -7.78 -5.55 -0.88
N PHE A 68 -8.91 -6.17 -0.59
CA PHE A 68 -8.98 -7.27 0.37
C PHE A 68 -8.11 -8.44 -0.10
N ASP A 69 -8.23 -8.84 -1.36
CA ASP A 69 -7.45 -9.95 -1.92
C ASP A 69 -5.94 -9.65 -1.87
N ALA A 70 -5.54 -8.43 -2.19
CA ALA A 70 -4.14 -8.03 -2.13
C ALA A 70 -3.59 -8.12 -0.70
N VAL A 71 -4.29 -7.54 0.26
CA VAL A 71 -3.87 -7.54 1.65
C VAL A 71 -3.81 -8.96 2.20
N GLU A 72 -4.84 -9.77 1.96
CA GLU A 72 -4.89 -11.15 2.46
C GLU A 72 -3.78 -12.01 1.86
N SER A 73 -3.37 -11.76 0.61
CA SER A 73 -2.29 -12.52 -0.02
C SER A 73 -0.92 -12.26 0.62
N MET A 74 -0.74 -11.12 1.26
CA MET A 74 0.54 -10.68 1.83
C MET A 74 0.58 -10.75 3.35
N LYS A 75 -0.58 -10.62 3.98
CA LYS A 75 -0.71 -10.49 5.43
C LYS A 75 -0.31 -11.78 6.14
N THR A 76 0.52 -11.63 7.17
CA THR A 76 0.87 -12.71 8.08
C THR A 76 0.63 -12.24 9.50
N GLU A 77 0.85 -13.11 10.48
CA GLU A 77 0.80 -12.71 11.88
C GLU A 77 1.89 -11.66 12.15
N GLY A 78 1.51 -10.57 12.80
CA GLY A 78 2.43 -9.47 13.08
C GLY A 78 2.52 -8.41 11.98
N THR A 79 1.74 -8.55 10.90
CA THR A 79 1.69 -7.54 9.85
C THR A 79 0.85 -6.34 10.29
N ALA A 80 1.38 -5.14 10.13
CA ALA A 80 0.62 -3.90 10.25
C ALA A 80 0.18 -3.46 8.85
N VAL A 81 -1.12 -3.22 8.68
CA VAL A 81 -1.69 -2.74 7.42
C VAL A 81 -2.03 -1.27 7.58
N ILE A 82 -1.51 -0.44 6.69
CA ILE A 82 -1.68 1.01 6.75
C ILE A 82 -2.28 1.49 5.45
N MET A 83 -3.38 2.19 5.56
CA MET A 83 -4.02 2.84 4.42
C MET A 83 -3.66 4.31 4.40
N MET A 84 -3.05 4.77 3.33
CA MET A 84 -2.72 6.17 3.13
C MET A 84 -3.94 6.88 2.57
N ALA A 85 -4.54 7.76 3.36
CA ALA A 85 -5.77 8.44 2.97
C ALA A 85 -5.76 9.90 3.44
N PRO A 86 -6.37 10.83 2.66
CA PRO A 86 -6.45 12.24 3.07
C PRO A 86 -7.20 12.45 4.37
N SER A 87 -8.20 11.61 4.65
CA SER A 87 -9.01 11.66 5.86
C SER A 87 -8.37 10.98 7.06
N GLY A 88 -7.20 10.39 6.87
CA GLY A 88 -6.51 9.67 7.92
C GLY A 88 -5.85 10.59 8.92
N LYS A 89 -5.41 9.98 10.02
CA LYS A 89 -4.63 10.65 11.04
C LYS A 89 -3.28 11.09 10.47
N GLN A 90 -2.83 12.30 10.80
CA GLN A 90 -1.51 12.75 10.39
C GLN A 90 -0.41 11.89 11.03
N PHE A 91 0.57 11.49 10.23
CA PHE A 91 1.69 10.69 10.69
C PHE A 91 2.55 11.50 11.67
N GLN A 92 2.87 10.89 12.83
CA GLN A 92 3.68 11.47 13.87
C GLN A 92 4.92 10.63 14.13
N GLN A 93 5.91 11.20 14.80
CA GLN A 93 7.12 10.48 15.16
C GLN A 93 6.82 9.21 15.98
N ALA A 94 5.85 9.28 16.88
CA ALA A 94 5.45 8.13 17.68
C ALA A 94 4.92 6.97 16.81
N ASP A 95 4.25 7.28 15.70
CA ASP A 95 3.79 6.26 14.74
C ASP A 95 4.97 5.57 14.08
N GLY A 96 6.00 6.34 13.70
CA GLY A 96 7.22 5.78 13.12
C GLY A 96 7.94 4.85 14.08
N VAL A 97 8.07 5.26 15.34
CA VAL A 97 8.68 4.41 16.38
C VAL A 97 7.91 3.12 16.56
N ARG A 98 6.59 3.20 16.64
CA ARG A 98 5.72 2.03 16.80
C ARG A 98 5.84 1.09 15.60
N LEU A 99 5.78 1.62 14.38
CA LEU A 99 5.84 0.82 13.16
C LEU A 99 7.22 0.22 12.91
N SER A 100 8.28 0.88 13.37
CA SER A 100 9.65 0.37 13.23
C SER A 100 9.85 -0.97 13.96
N LYS A 101 8.99 -1.29 14.90
CA LYS A 101 9.02 -2.54 15.67
C LYS A 101 8.22 -3.66 14.99
N CYS A 102 7.49 -3.36 13.94
CA CYS A 102 6.73 -4.36 13.21
C CYS A 102 7.65 -5.10 12.22
N PRO A 103 7.57 -6.42 12.15
CA PRO A 103 8.41 -7.17 11.20
C PRO A 103 7.95 -6.99 9.75
N HIS A 104 6.69 -6.65 9.54
CA HIS A 104 6.11 -6.54 8.22
C HIS A 104 5.07 -5.43 8.16
N LEU A 105 5.19 -4.57 7.15
CA LEU A 105 4.22 -3.51 6.86
C LEU A 105 3.62 -3.74 5.48
N VAL A 106 2.31 -3.53 5.37
CA VAL A 106 1.61 -3.45 4.09
C VAL A 106 1.04 -2.03 3.98
N LEU A 107 1.51 -1.28 2.99
CA LEU A 107 1.07 0.09 2.75
C LEU A 107 0.16 0.11 1.52
N LEU A 108 -1.07 0.56 1.70
CA LEU A 108 -2.00 0.74 0.59
C LEU A 108 -2.01 2.22 0.21
N CYS A 109 -1.54 2.51 -0.99
CA CYS A 109 -1.46 3.87 -1.54
C CYS A 109 -2.39 3.96 -2.75
N GLY A 110 -3.58 4.51 -2.54
CA GLY A 110 -4.56 4.68 -3.58
C GLY A 110 -4.81 6.15 -3.89
N SER A 111 -5.28 6.43 -5.11
CA SER A 111 -5.68 7.77 -5.51
C SER A 111 -7.12 8.07 -5.15
N TYR A 112 -7.88 7.06 -4.73
CA TYR A 112 -9.31 7.15 -4.41
C TYR A 112 -9.56 6.65 -2.99
N PRO A 113 -10.60 7.18 -2.31
CA PRO A 113 -11.05 6.59 -1.05
C PRO A 113 -11.64 5.19 -1.28
N ILE A 114 -11.69 4.46 -0.21
CA ILE A 114 -12.34 3.13 -0.20
C ILE A 114 -13.75 3.24 0.33
#